data_454f34df54bb3b39cf11d5d1643a6665
#
_entry.id   454f34df54bb3b39cf11d5d1643a6665
#
_cell.length_a   1.000
_cell.length_b   1.000
_cell.length_c   1.000
_cell.angle_alpha   90.00
_cell.angle_beta   90.00
_cell.angle_gamma   90.00
#
_symmetry.space_group_name_H-M   'P 1'
#
loop_
_entity.id
_entity.type
_entity.pdbx_description
1 polymer ?
#
loop_
_entity_poly.entity_id
_entity_poly.type
_entity_poly.pdbx_seq_one_letter_code
_entity_poly.pdbx_strand_id
1 'polypeptide(L)'
;MPFGNPALNEYEQSINIPAVARCVNLISETVSMIPIKLYREEIVDGKRKTVEIFDQRCDLLNEDTKDTLDGAQFKKALVRDYLLNGSAYAYINKQRNSVKSLHYVDSKNVTINQNFDPIFKDYNILIQGKSYKPFEFLKILRATKDGARGNGVVDENGELLKVAYTTLKFEQNLISTGGNKKGFINAKNRLTKEATDALKAAWYKFYSNNDENVIILNDGLSFQEASNTSVEMQLNESKKSMSDSILEIFGVPTNWDWETFVKTAIMPILATFECALNRDLLLENEKRRRQPSARMGTPCEQSERGVFYFAFDTKEIIKGDIKTRFEAYKTALESNLMQIDEVRYLENLEPLGLNFIKLGLQDVLFNPVTKEVYTPNTNQITNIEDKNGGNIHE
;
A
#
# COMPACT_ATOMS: atom_id res chain seq x y z
N MET A 1 -13.45 -4.67 -36.62
CA MET A 1 -12.39 -4.06 -35.82
C MET A 1 -12.91 -3.97 -34.40
N PRO A 2 -12.32 -4.58 -33.39
CA PRO A 2 -12.77 -4.37 -32.02
C PRO A 2 -12.37 -2.95 -31.61
N PHE A 3 -13.34 -2.16 -31.17
CA PHE A 3 -13.09 -0.88 -30.53
C PHE A 3 -12.37 -1.13 -29.22
N GLY A 4 -11.04 -1.00 -29.24
CA GLY A 4 -10.24 -1.05 -28.03
C GLY A 4 -10.68 0.08 -27.09
N ASN A 5 -11.00 -0.27 -25.86
CA ASN A 5 -11.35 0.70 -24.85
C ASN A 5 -10.12 1.62 -24.60
N PRO A 6 -10.19 2.92 -24.85
CA PRO A 6 -9.03 3.82 -24.72
C PRO A 6 -8.40 3.79 -23.32
N ALA A 7 -9.19 3.51 -22.27
CA ALA A 7 -8.71 3.35 -20.91
C ALA A 7 -7.79 2.11 -20.73
N LEU A 8 -8.01 1.03 -21.49
CA LEU A 8 -7.15 -0.16 -21.46
C LEU A 8 -5.75 0.14 -21.97
N ASN A 9 -5.63 0.98 -22.99
CA ASN A 9 -4.32 1.39 -23.51
C ASN A 9 -3.53 2.26 -22.53
N GLU A 10 -4.17 3.14 -21.80
CA GLU A 10 -3.50 4.01 -20.82
C GLU A 10 -2.97 3.24 -19.61
N TYR A 11 -3.73 2.26 -19.13
CA TYR A 11 -3.32 1.37 -18.05
C TYR A 11 -2.08 0.54 -18.43
N GLU A 12 -2.10 -0.11 -19.59
CA GLU A 12 -0.97 -0.93 -20.07
C GLU A 12 0.27 -0.07 -20.35
N GLN A 13 0.09 1.13 -20.87
CA GLN A 13 1.18 2.09 -21.06
C GLN A 13 1.79 2.54 -19.74
N SER A 14 0.98 2.77 -18.73
CA SER A 14 1.43 3.23 -17.40
C SER A 14 2.28 2.19 -16.68
N ILE A 15 1.92 0.91 -16.76
CA ILE A 15 2.72 -0.19 -16.16
C ILE A 15 4.10 -0.33 -16.85
N ASN A 16 4.21 0.02 -18.12
CA ASN A 16 5.48 -0.03 -18.84
C ASN A 16 6.45 1.09 -18.42
N ILE A 17 6.02 2.05 -17.60
CA ILE A 17 6.90 3.04 -16.99
C ILE A 17 7.62 2.40 -15.80
N PRO A 18 8.97 2.30 -15.79
CA PRO A 18 9.69 1.57 -14.74
C PRO A 18 9.43 2.10 -13.32
N ALA A 19 9.28 3.42 -13.16
CA ALA A 19 8.97 4.02 -11.87
C ALA A 19 7.59 3.59 -11.35
N VAL A 20 6.57 3.53 -12.21
CA VAL A 20 5.22 3.04 -11.86
C VAL A 20 5.27 1.57 -11.47
N ALA A 21 5.89 0.73 -12.31
CA ALA A 21 6.03 -0.68 -12.04
C ALA A 21 6.73 -0.95 -10.69
N ARG A 22 7.79 -0.21 -10.41
CA ARG A 22 8.52 -0.29 -9.14
C ARG A 22 7.63 0.06 -7.96
N CYS A 23 6.89 1.18 -8.00
CA CYS A 23 5.99 1.61 -6.93
C CYS A 23 4.89 0.58 -6.68
N VAL A 24 4.21 0.14 -7.73
CA VAL A 24 3.11 -0.82 -7.63
C VAL A 24 3.59 -2.16 -7.07
N ASN A 25 4.75 -2.66 -7.53
CA ASN A 25 5.31 -3.90 -7.02
C ASN A 25 5.73 -3.76 -5.56
N LEU A 26 6.48 -2.71 -5.22
CA LEU A 26 6.93 -2.46 -3.85
C LEU A 26 5.76 -2.39 -2.86
N ILE A 27 4.73 -1.61 -3.17
CA ILE A 27 3.56 -1.45 -2.31
C ILE A 27 2.78 -2.77 -2.22
N SER A 28 2.50 -3.42 -3.36
CA SER A 28 1.71 -4.66 -3.37
C SER A 28 2.43 -5.81 -2.66
N GLU A 29 3.75 -5.92 -2.80
CA GLU A 29 4.56 -6.90 -2.08
C GLU A 29 4.55 -6.64 -0.59
N THR A 30 4.79 -5.39 -0.17
CA THR A 30 4.77 -5.02 1.25
C THR A 30 3.41 -5.33 1.88
N VAL A 31 2.30 -4.93 1.27
CA VAL A 31 0.95 -5.21 1.81
C VAL A 31 0.66 -6.72 1.83
N SER A 32 1.11 -7.48 0.83
CA SER A 32 0.88 -8.92 0.77
C SER A 32 1.54 -9.71 1.90
N MET A 33 2.65 -9.19 2.44
CA MET A 33 3.39 -9.83 3.54
C MET A 33 2.71 -9.64 4.90
N ILE A 34 1.83 -8.64 5.03
CA ILE A 34 1.17 -8.35 6.30
C ILE A 34 -0.01 -9.33 6.49
N PRO A 35 -0.05 -10.10 7.59
CA PRO A 35 -1.17 -10.97 7.85
C PRO A 35 -2.40 -10.16 8.31
N ILE A 36 -3.57 -10.65 7.88
CA ILE A 36 -4.87 -10.12 8.29
C ILE A 36 -5.41 -11.02 9.39
N LYS A 37 -5.79 -10.42 10.52
CA LYS A 37 -6.30 -11.13 11.69
C LYS A 37 -7.70 -10.64 12.04
N LEU A 38 -8.48 -11.50 12.69
CA LEU A 38 -9.77 -11.16 13.26
C LEU A 38 -9.60 -10.96 14.77
N TYR A 39 -10.04 -9.81 15.26
CA TYR A 39 -10.00 -9.47 16.67
C TYR A 39 -11.41 -9.33 17.24
N ARG A 40 -11.53 -9.63 18.53
CA ARG A 40 -12.73 -9.36 19.32
C ARG A 40 -12.36 -8.43 20.47
N GLU A 41 -13.02 -7.30 20.55
CA GLU A 41 -12.90 -6.35 21.66
C GLU A 41 -13.94 -6.70 22.72
N GLU A 42 -13.50 -7.02 23.90
CA GLU A 42 -14.33 -7.34 25.08
C GLU A 42 -14.09 -6.32 26.19
N ILE A 43 -15.10 -6.12 27.01
CA ILE A 43 -14.96 -5.35 28.25
C ILE A 43 -14.95 -6.32 29.42
N VAL A 44 -13.78 -6.52 30.02
CA VAL A 44 -13.59 -7.34 31.22
C VAL A 44 -13.18 -6.42 32.36
N ASP A 45 -13.91 -6.45 33.46
CA ASP A 45 -13.67 -5.62 34.66
C ASP A 45 -13.55 -4.11 34.36
N GLY A 46 -14.36 -3.60 33.41
CA GLY A 46 -14.34 -2.21 32.99
C GLY A 46 -13.16 -1.81 32.10
N LYS A 47 -12.26 -2.74 31.79
CA LYS A 47 -11.14 -2.54 30.88
C LYS A 47 -11.43 -3.17 29.52
N ARG A 48 -11.04 -2.49 28.43
CA ARG A 48 -11.11 -3.05 27.08
C ARG A 48 -9.97 -4.03 26.89
N LYS A 49 -10.31 -5.25 26.50
CA LYS A 49 -9.36 -6.29 26.16
C LYS A 49 -9.60 -6.74 24.71
N THR A 50 -8.56 -6.76 23.91
CA THR A 50 -8.59 -7.26 22.54
C THR A 50 -8.06 -8.68 22.51
N VAL A 51 -8.82 -9.59 21.94
CA VAL A 51 -8.47 -11.01 21.81
C VAL A 51 -8.45 -11.36 20.34
N GLU A 52 -7.40 -12.04 19.88
CA GLU A 52 -7.30 -12.59 18.53
C GLU A 52 -8.18 -13.83 18.42
N ILE A 53 -8.95 -13.93 17.35
CA ILE A 53 -9.86 -15.03 17.06
C ILE A 53 -9.39 -15.76 15.81
N PHE A 54 -9.16 -17.05 15.94
CA PHE A 54 -8.87 -17.91 14.78
C PHE A 54 -10.15 -18.13 13.98
N ASP A 55 -10.15 -17.73 12.72
CA ASP A 55 -11.31 -17.79 11.85
C ASP A 55 -10.89 -18.20 10.43
N GLN A 56 -11.67 -19.09 9.81
CA GLN A 56 -11.43 -19.57 8.44
C GLN A 56 -11.30 -18.43 7.41
N ARG A 57 -11.94 -17.28 7.65
CA ARG A 57 -11.83 -16.12 6.75
C ARG A 57 -10.41 -15.54 6.75
N CYS A 58 -9.69 -15.62 7.87
CA CYS A 58 -8.28 -15.22 7.94
C CYS A 58 -7.40 -16.16 7.13
N ASP A 59 -7.67 -17.48 7.17
CA ASP A 59 -6.93 -18.47 6.36
C ASP A 59 -7.17 -18.24 4.87
N LEU A 60 -8.42 -17.91 4.47
CA LEU A 60 -8.77 -17.55 3.09
C LEU A 60 -8.05 -16.30 2.60
N LEU A 61 -7.77 -15.33 3.48
CA LEU A 61 -7.09 -14.09 3.13
C LEU A 61 -5.56 -14.21 3.15
N ASN A 62 -5.01 -15.08 3.97
CA ASN A 62 -3.57 -15.17 4.20
C ASN A 62 -2.90 -16.36 3.53
N GLU A 63 -3.58 -17.50 3.45
CA GLU A 63 -3.00 -18.76 2.97
C GLU A 63 -3.56 -19.18 1.61
N ASP A 64 -4.81 -19.61 1.57
CA ASP A 64 -5.41 -20.20 0.36
C ASP A 64 -6.86 -19.72 0.19
N THR A 65 -7.12 -18.97 -0.86
CA THR A 65 -8.45 -18.42 -1.19
C THR A 65 -9.49 -19.47 -1.52
N LYS A 66 -9.09 -20.73 -1.69
CA LYS A 66 -9.90 -21.85 -2.24
C LYS A 66 -10.37 -21.56 -3.67
N ASP A 67 -9.54 -20.83 -4.42
CA ASP A 67 -9.65 -20.54 -5.84
C ASP A 67 -8.28 -20.80 -6.49
N THR A 68 -7.91 -20.05 -7.51
CA THR A 68 -6.64 -20.21 -8.26
C THR A 68 -5.45 -19.50 -7.64
N LEU A 69 -5.69 -18.51 -6.76
CA LEU A 69 -4.66 -17.67 -6.13
C LEU A 69 -4.46 -18.06 -4.67
N ASP A 70 -3.21 -18.08 -4.23
CA ASP A 70 -2.87 -18.07 -2.82
C ASP A 70 -3.18 -16.71 -2.16
N GLY A 71 -3.19 -16.64 -0.83
CA GLY A 71 -3.52 -15.43 -0.10
C GLY A 71 -2.59 -14.25 -0.40
N ALA A 72 -1.29 -14.51 -0.64
CA ALA A 72 -0.34 -13.46 -0.97
C ALA A 72 -0.58 -12.89 -2.38
N GLN A 73 -0.77 -13.75 -3.37
CA GLN A 73 -1.07 -13.33 -4.75
C GLN A 73 -2.44 -12.63 -4.84
N PHE A 74 -3.42 -13.11 -4.09
CA PHE A 74 -4.72 -12.48 -3.97
C PHE A 74 -4.62 -11.04 -3.45
N LYS A 75 -3.89 -10.83 -2.34
CA LYS A 75 -3.65 -9.48 -1.80
C LYS A 75 -2.90 -8.60 -2.80
N LYS A 76 -1.85 -9.13 -3.48
CA LYS A 76 -1.12 -8.40 -4.53
C LYS A 76 -2.04 -7.95 -5.67
N ALA A 77 -2.89 -8.84 -6.17
CA ALA A 77 -3.83 -8.52 -7.25
C ALA A 77 -4.80 -7.41 -6.85
N LEU A 78 -5.39 -7.51 -5.65
CA LEU A 78 -6.29 -6.47 -5.13
C LEU A 78 -5.60 -5.12 -4.95
N VAL A 79 -4.37 -5.09 -4.42
CA VAL A 79 -3.61 -3.83 -4.25
C VAL A 79 -3.25 -3.21 -5.60
N ARG A 80 -2.87 -4.02 -6.58
CA ARG A 80 -2.57 -3.53 -7.94
C ARG A 80 -3.79 -2.88 -8.58
N ASP A 81 -4.94 -3.53 -8.51
CA ASP A 81 -6.19 -2.97 -9.04
C ASP A 81 -6.62 -1.72 -8.29
N TYR A 82 -6.48 -1.71 -6.96
CA TYR A 82 -6.75 -0.54 -6.13
C TYR A 82 -5.90 0.66 -6.53
N LEU A 83 -4.59 0.45 -6.76
CA LEU A 83 -3.67 1.53 -7.12
C LEU A 83 -3.92 2.03 -8.55
N LEU A 84 -4.01 1.12 -9.50
CA LEU A 84 -4.02 1.46 -10.91
C LEU A 84 -5.42 1.83 -11.42
N ASN A 85 -6.44 1.02 -11.09
CA ASN A 85 -7.82 1.20 -11.55
C ASN A 85 -8.72 1.89 -10.49
N GLY A 86 -8.21 2.10 -9.27
CA GLY A 86 -8.97 2.66 -8.16
C GLY A 86 -10.03 1.74 -7.57
N SER A 87 -10.25 0.57 -8.11
CA SER A 87 -11.29 -0.36 -7.70
C SER A 87 -10.80 -1.80 -7.77
N ALA A 88 -10.82 -2.51 -6.66
CA ALA A 88 -10.50 -3.94 -6.59
C ALA A 88 -11.73 -4.73 -6.14
N TYR A 89 -11.96 -5.86 -6.79
CA TYR A 89 -13.14 -6.69 -6.59
C TYR A 89 -12.76 -8.14 -6.32
N ALA A 90 -13.41 -8.75 -5.34
CA ALA A 90 -13.38 -10.19 -5.16
C ALA A 90 -14.78 -10.71 -4.86
N TYR A 91 -15.19 -11.77 -5.53
CA TYR A 91 -16.46 -12.44 -5.27
C TYR A 91 -16.35 -13.26 -4.00
N ILE A 92 -17.35 -13.15 -3.12
CA ILE A 92 -17.41 -13.85 -1.84
C ILE A 92 -18.39 -15.01 -2.00
N ASN A 93 -17.88 -16.23 -2.10
CA ASN A 93 -18.72 -17.42 -2.13
C ASN A 93 -19.21 -17.75 -0.71
N LYS A 94 -20.47 -17.37 -0.43
CA LYS A 94 -21.12 -17.61 0.86
C LYS A 94 -22.10 -18.78 0.75
N GLN A 95 -21.97 -19.74 1.66
CA GLN A 95 -22.98 -20.77 1.87
C GLN A 95 -23.59 -20.57 3.25
N ARG A 96 -24.84 -20.11 3.29
CA ARG A 96 -25.51 -19.63 4.53
C ARG A 96 -24.68 -18.51 5.16
N ASN A 97 -24.20 -18.69 6.39
CA ASN A 97 -23.38 -17.70 7.13
C ASN A 97 -21.88 -18.01 7.08
N SER A 98 -21.41 -18.93 6.23
CA SER A 98 -20.01 -19.31 6.14
C SER A 98 -19.45 -18.87 4.78
N VAL A 99 -18.30 -18.18 4.81
CA VAL A 99 -17.51 -17.88 3.61
C VAL A 99 -16.69 -19.12 3.27
N LYS A 100 -16.85 -19.65 2.05
CA LYS A 100 -16.19 -20.88 1.59
C LYS A 100 -14.97 -20.61 0.75
N SER A 101 -15.01 -19.60 -0.10
CA SER A 101 -13.93 -19.21 -0.98
C SER A 101 -14.03 -17.74 -1.35
N LEU A 102 -12.89 -17.17 -1.73
CA LEU A 102 -12.76 -15.80 -2.25
C LEU A 102 -12.19 -15.89 -3.67
N HIS A 103 -12.88 -15.27 -4.62
CA HIS A 103 -12.49 -15.31 -6.03
C HIS A 103 -12.11 -13.90 -6.49
N TYR A 104 -10.86 -13.73 -6.88
CA TYR A 104 -10.41 -12.46 -7.48
C TYR A 104 -11.11 -12.23 -8.81
N VAL A 105 -11.56 -11.00 -9.02
CA VAL A 105 -12.17 -10.58 -10.29
C VAL A 105 -11.42 -9.37 -10.80
N ASP A 106 -10.79 -9.53 -11.97
CA ASP A 106 -10.10 -8.42 -12.63
C ASP A 106 -11.09 -7.26 -12.87
N SER A 107 -10.72 -6.09 -12.40
CA SER A 107 -11.53 -4.86 -12.50
C SER A 107 -11.90 -4.50 -13.95
N LYS A 108 -11.10 -4.93 -14.93
CA LYS A 108 -11.38 -4.77 -16.36
C LYS A 108 -12.65 -5.52 -16.82
N ASN A 109 -12.99 -6.61 -16.13
CA ASN A 109 -14.16 -7.42 -16.44
C ASN A 109 -15.42 -6.95 -15.70
N VAL A 110 -15.28 -5.94 -14.84
CA VAL A 110 -16.37 -5.42 -14.02
C VAL A 110 -16.99 -4.18 -14.66
N THR A 111 -18.29 -4.22 -14.83
CA THR A 111 -19.09 -3.06 -15.25
C THR A 111 -20.10 -2.73 -14.15
N ILE A 112 -20.15 -1.48 -13.73
CA ILE A 112 -21.10 -1.00 -12.73
C ILE A 112 -22.30 -0.39 -13.44
N ASN A 113 -23.48 -0.92 -13.11
CA ASN A 113 -24.76 -0.34 -13.53
C ASN A 113 -25.40 0.35 -12.33
N GLN A 114 -25.38 1.67 -12.33
CA GLN A 114 -25.83 2.53 -11.23
C GLN A 114 -27.13 3.22 -11.58
N ASN A 115 -28.01 3.41 -10.59
CA ASN A 115 -29.20 4.23 -10.75
C ASN A 115 -28.84 5.73 -10.87
N PHE A 116 -29.79 6.54 -11.36
CA PHE A 116 -29.61 7.99 -11.54
C PHE A 116 -29.97 8.81 -10.29
N ASP A 117 -30.38 8.17 -9.18
CA ASP A 117 -30.74 8.89 -7.96
C ASP A 117 -29.48 9.40 -7.25
N PRO A 118 -29.33 10.73 -7.05
CA PRO A 118 -28.15 11.30 -6.42
C PRO A 118 -28.09 11.05 -4.90
N ILE A 119 -29.24 10.74 -4.26
CA ILE A 119 -29.36 10.54 -2.81
C ILE A 119 -29.36 9.04 -2.48
N PHE A 120 -30.30 8.30 -3.08
CA PHE A 120 -30.46 6.85 -2.87
C PHE A 120 -29.71 6.08 -3.94
N LYS A 121 -28.38 6.04 -3.80
CA LYS A 121 -27.50 5.38 -4.74
C LYS A 121 -27.62 3.87 -4.61
N ASP A 122 -28.05 3.21 -5.66
CA ASP A 122 -28.05 1.76 -5.80
C ASP A 122 -27.34 1.35 -7.08
N TYR A 123 -26.68 0.20 -7.06
CA TYR A 123 -25.97 -0.31 -8.22
C TYR A 123 -25.91 -1.84 -8.23
N ASN A 124 -25.69 -2.37 -9.41
CA ASN A 124 -25.39 -3.78 -9.61
C ASN A 124 -24.02 -3.93 -10.27
N ILE A 125 -23.35 -5.03 -9.97
CA ILE A 125 -22.08 -5.41 -10.57
C ILE A 125 -22.35 -6.36 -11.71
N LEU A 126 -21.96 -6.00 -12.92
CA LEU A 126 -22.10 -6.87 -14.10
C LEU A 126 -20.74 -7.45 -14.46
N ILE A 127 -20.70 -8.76 -14.63
CA ILE A 127 -19.53 -9.51 -15.09
C ILE A 127 -19.98 -10.40 -16.23
N GLN A 128 -19.43 -10.18 -17.40
CA GLN A 128 -19.79 -10.93 -18.63
C GLN A 128 -21.32 -11.02 -18.87
N GLY A 129 -22.04 -9.91 -18.62
CA GLY A 129 -23.48 -9.83 -18.82
C GLY A 129 -24.33 -10.40 -17.67
N LYS A 130 -23.75 -11.04 -16.68
CA LYS A 130 -24.46 -11.52 -15.48
C LYS A 130 -24.43 -10.44 -14.40
N SER A 131 -25.60 -10.20 -13.80
CA SER A 131 -25.79 -9.18 -12.75
C SER A 131 -25.67 -9.80 -11.36
N TYR A 132 -24.87 -9.15 -10.51
CA TYR A 132 -24.65 -9.54 -9.12
C TYR A 132 -24.96 -8.37 -8.20
N LYS A 133 -25.24 -8.67 -6.93
CA LYS A 133 -25.47 -7.65 -5.92
C LYS A 133 -24.18 -7.21 -5.25
N PRO A 134 -24.06 -5.93 -4.84
CA PRO A 134 -22.85 -5.39 -4.23
C PRO A 134 -22.37 -6.13 -2.97
N PHE A 135 -23.28 -6.73 -2.19
CA PHE A 135 -22.97 -7.46 -0.96
C PHE A 135 -22.36 -8.85 -1.21
N GLU A 136 -22.36 -9.33 -2.47
CA GLU A 136 -21.69 -10.57 -2.87
C GLU A 136 -20.20 -10.37 -3.13
N PHE A 137 -19.72 -9.11 -3.08
CA PHE A 137 -18.34 -8.76 -3.38
C PHE A 137 -17.66 -8.08 -2.21
N LEU A 138 -16.40 -8.41 -2.01
CA LEU A 138 -15.43 -7.56 -1.33
C LEU A 138 -15.02 -6.45 -2.31
N LYS A 139 -15.26 -5.21 -1.92
CA LYS A 139 -14.99 -4.02 -2.76
C LYS A 139 -14.04 -3.08 -2.04
N ILE A 140 -12.88 -2.89 -2.62
CA ILE A 140 -11.86 -1.99 -2.09
C ILE A 140 -11.71 -0.85 -3.09
N LEU A 141 -12.18 0.35 -2.68
CA LEU A 141 -12.32 1.51 -3.57
C LEU A 141 -11.42 2.65 -3.10
N ARG A 142 -10.60 3.18 -4.02
CA ARG A 142 -9.75 4.35 -3.82
C ARG A 142 -10.49 5.61 -4.28
N ALA A 143 -10.42 6.69 -3.50
CA ALA A 143 -10.94 8.01 -3.87
C ALA A 143 -12.38 8.00 -4.45
N THR A 144 -13.26 7.15 -3.88
CA THR A 144 -14.62 6.99 -4.34
C THR A 144 -15.53 8.14 -3.89
N LYS A 145 -16.45 8.58 -4.76
CA LYS A 145 -17.49 9.58 -4.45
C LYS A 145 -18.89 8.96 -4.37
N ASP A 146 -19.09 7.84 -5.02
CA ASP A 146 -20.39 7.17 -5.15
C ASP A 146 -20.47 5.84 -4.39
N GLY A 147 -19.32 5.31 -3.94
CA GLY A 147 -19.25 4.01 -3.28
C GLY A 147 -19.38 2.81 -4.22
N ALA A 148 -19.43 3.06 -5.53
CA ALA A 148 -19.53 2.06 -6.58
C ALA A 148 -18.25 1.90 -7.39
N ARG A 149 -17.59 3.02 -7.70
CA ARG A 149 -16.30 3.08 -8.40
C ARG A 149 -15.30 3.92 -7.63
N GLY A 150 -14.03 3.57 -7.73
CA GLY A 150 -12.91 4.38 -7.28
C GLY A 150 -12.16 4.99 -8.46
N ASN A 151 -11.32 5.97 -8.18
CA ASN A 151 -10.41 6.57 -9.15
C ASN A 151 -9.00 6.04 -8.91
N GLY A 152 -8.37 5.50 -9.95
CA GLY A 152 -6.99 5.02 -9.92
C GLY A 152 -5.98 6.15 -9.96
N VAL A 153 -4.72 5.82 -9.62
CA VAL A 153 -3.61 6.77 -9.78
C VAL A 153 -3.43 7.13 -11.26
N VAL A 154 -3.71 6.19 -12.15
CA VAL A 154 -3.64 6.40 -13.61
C VAL A 154 -4.69 7.41 -14.07
N ASP A 155 -5.92 7.31 -13.56
CA ASP A 155 -7.00 8.23 -13.93
C ASP A 155 -6.74 9.65 -13.43
N GLU A 156 -6.18 9.79 -12.22
CA GLU A 156 -5.90 11.09 -11.60
C GLU A 156 -4.68 11.79 -12.20
N ASN A 157 -3.69 11.02 -12.68
CA ASN A 157 -2.39 11.55 -13.14
C ASN A 157 -2.05 11.16 -14.58
N GLY A 158 -3.07 10.93 -15.41
CA GLY A 158 -2.90 10.44 -16.79
C GLY A 158 -2.00 11.33 -17.66
N GLU A 159 -2.05 12.64 -17.50
CA GLU A 159 -1.19 13.59 -18.26
C GLU A 159 0.30 13.37 -17.95
N LEU A 160 0.68 13.29 -16.66
CA LEU A 160 2.06 13.05 -16.25
C LEU A 160 2.56 11.70 -16.76
N LEU A 161 1.76 10.65 -16.59
CA LEU A 161 2.11 9.30 -17.03
C LEU A 161 2.24 9.20 -18.55
N LYS A 162 1.40 9.92 -19.30
CA LYS A 162 1.49 10.02 -20.75
C LYS A 162 2.79 10.70 -21.20
N VAL A 163 3.19 11.78 -20.55
CA VAL A 163 4.47 12.45 -20.84
C VAL A 163 5.62 11.51 -20.53
N ALA A 164 5.62 10.84 -19.38
CA ALA A 164 6.64 9.86 -18.99
C ALA A 164 6.76 8.72 -20.02
N TYR A 165 5.66 8.15 -20.45
CA TYR A 165 5.63 7.09 -21.47
C TYR A 165 6.10 7.56 -22.84
N THR A 166 5.74 8.78 -23.25
CA THR A 166 6.19 9.38 -24.51
C THR A 166 7.68 9.63 -24.49
N THR A 167 8.24 10.06 -23.36
CA THR A 167 9.68 10.23 -23.17
C THR A 167 10.42 8.90 -23.32
N LEU A 168 9.92 7.83 -22.70
CA LEU A 168 10.51 6.50 -22.88
C LEU A 168 10.47 6.03 -24.32
N LYS A 169 9.36 6.23 -25.03
CA LYS A 169 9.28 5.91 -26.47
C LYS A 169 10.23 6.74 -27.33
N PHE A 170 10.40 8.02 -27.01
CA PHE A 170 11.37 8.85 -27.69
C PHE A 170 12.79 8.32 -27.53
N GLU A 171 13.18 7.92 -26.30
CA GLU A 171 14.48 7.32 -26.03
C GLU A 171 14.65 5.98 -26.75
N GLN A 172 13.63 5.13 -26.71
CA GLN A 172 13.64 3.86 -27.43
C GLN A 172 13.89 4.07 -28.93
N ASN A 173 13.20 5.04 -29.53
CA ASN A 173 13.40 5.38 -30.93
C ASN A 173 14.79 5.95 -31.19
N LEU A 174 15.29 6.79 -30.29
CA LEU A 174 16.65 7.37 -30.41
C LEU A 174 17.71 6.27 -30.38
N ILE A 175 17.60 5.31 -29.48
CA ILE A 175 18.53 4.17 -29.37
C ILE A 175 18.40 3.25 -30.58
N SER A 176 17.16 2.91 -30.99
CA SER A 176 16.92 2.00 -32.11
C SER A 176 17.40 2.58 -33.46
N THR A 177 17.46 3.90 -33.59
CA THR A 177 17.99 4.60 -34.78
C THR A 177 19.47 4.96 -34.66
N GLY A 178 20.21 4.32 -33.74
CA GLY A 178 21.66 4.47 -33.62
C GLY A 178 22.13 5.80 -33.02
N GLY A 179 21.28 6.46 -32.18
CA GLY A 179 21.65 7.70 -31.54
C GLY A 179 21.75 8.88 -32.52
N ASN A 180 20.91 8.88 -33.50
CA ASN A 180 20.97 9.79 -34.64
C ASN A 180 21.06 11.25 -34.28
N LYS A 181 22.27 11.78 -34.36
CA LYS A 181 22.50 13.22 -34.29
C LYS A 181 21.96 13.86 -35.58
N LYS A 182 20.87 14.60 -35.45
CA LYS A 182 20.36 15.42 -36.53
C LYS A 182 21.42 16.44 -36.90
N GLY A 183 21.65 16.60 -38.17
CA GLY A 183 22.62 17.55 -38.68
C GLY A 183 22.17 18.17 -39.98
N PHE A 184 22.93 19.13 -40.43
CA PHE A 184 22.71 19.81 -41.70
C PHE A 184 23.80 19.39 -42.68
N ILE A 185 23.41 19.11 -43.93
CA ILE A 185 24.35 18.95 -45.01
C ILE A 185 24.44 20.30 -45.72
N ASN A 186 25.59 20.92 -45.60
CA ASN A 186 25.92 22.15 -46.29
C ASN A 186 26.54 21.80 -47.65
N ALA A 187 25.99 22.33 -48.74
CA ALA A 187 26.55 22.24 -50.08
C ALA A 187 27.08 23.58 -50.53
N LYS A 188 28.31 23.65 -51.00
CA LYS A 188 28.92 24.88 -51.53
C LYS A 188 28.20 25.40 -52.77
N ASN A 189 27.65 24.50 -53.57
CA ASN A 189 26.90 24.82 -54.78
C ASN A 189 25.45 24.33 -54.70
N ARG A 190 24.57 25.00 -55.49
CA ARG A 190 23.16 24.60 -55.55
C ARG A 190 23.02 23.22 -56.16
N LEU A 191 22.48 22.28 -55.45
CA LEU A 191 22.18 20.92 -55.93
C LEU A 191 20.94 20.91 -56.85
N THR A 192 20.95 20.05 -57.85
CA THR A 192 19.74 19.77 -58.62
C THR A 192 18.74 18.99 -57.78
N LYS A 193 17.47 18.99 -58.18
CA LYS A 193 16.43 18.31 -57.45
C LYS A 193 16.71 16.81 -57.34
N GLU A 194 17.17 16.21 -58.45
CA GLU A 194 17.53 14.78 -58.54
C GLU A 194 18.71 14.44 -57.61
N ALA A 195 19.74 15.29 -57.55
CA ALA A 195 20.86 15.11 -56.62
C ALA A 195 20.48 15.26 -55.15
N THR A 196 19.52 16.15 -54.85
CA THR A 196 18.97 16.33 -53.50
C THR A 196 18.16 15.11 -53.05
N ASP A 197 17.37 14.57 -53.95
CA ASP A 197 16.52 13.40 -53.67
C ASP A 197 17.35 12.10 -53.54
N ALA A 198 18.41 11.96 -54.36
CA ALA A 198 19.40 10.86 -54.25
C ALA A 198 20.17 10.93 -52.92
N LEU A 199 20.60 12.16 -52.52
CA LEU A 199 21.30 12.40 -51.26
C LEU A 199 20.40 12.09 -50.05
N LYS A 200 19.13 12.51 -50.08
CA LYS A 200 18.14 12.15 -49.04
C LYS A 200 17.89 10.64 -48.93
N ALA A 201 17.78 9.93 -50.08
CA ALA A 201 17.58 8.51 -50.09
C ALA A 201 18.82 7.73 -49.55
N ALA A 202 20.03 8.17 -49.92
CA ALA A 202 21.28 7.60 -49.40
C ALA A 202 21.40 7.86 -47.88
N TRP A 203 21.03 9.08 -47.42
CA TRP A 203 21.02 9.45 -46.00
C TRP A 203 20.00 8.66 -45.24
N TYR A 204 18.81 8.50 -45.74
CA TYR A 204 17.75 7.68 -45.14
C TYR A 204 18.16 6.19 -45.03
N LYS A 205 18.82 5.64 -46.06
CA LYS A 205 19.34 4.28 -46.06
C LYS A 205 20.43 4.08 -45.00
N PHE A 206 21.34 5.03 -44.87
CA PHE A 206 22.38 5.01 -43.84
C PHE A 206 21.82 5.01 -42.43
N TYR A 207 20.75 5.77 -42.19
CA TYR A 207 20.13 5.84 -40.88
C TYR A 207 19.16 4.69 -40.60
N SER A 208 18.69 3.98 -41.60
CA SER A 208 17.84 2.82 -41.40
C SER A 208 18.60 1.48 -41.33
N ASN A 209 19.90 1.47 -41.72
CA ASN A 209 20.73 0.29 -41.72
C ASN A 209 21.87 0.43 -40.71
N ASN A 210 21.88 -0.40 -39.67
CA ASN A 210 22.89 -0.41 -38.65
C ASN A 210 24.29 -0.93 -39.10
N ASP A 211 24.38 -1.45 -40.33
CA ASP A 211 25.61 -2.10 -40.82
C ASP A 211 26.58 -1.15 -41.55
N GLU A 212 26.13 0.03 -41.95
CA GLU A 212 26.99 1.01 -42.64
C GLU A 212 27.33 2.19 -41.71
N ASN A 213 28.54 2.19 -41.13
CA ASN A 213 28.96 3.18 -40.14
C ASN A 213 29.66 4.40 -40.76
N VAL A 214 29.80 4.51 -42.08
CA VAL A 214 30.53 5.60 -42.74
C VAL A 214 29.80 6.08 -44.00
N ILE A 215 29.53 7.39 -44.05
CA ILE A 215 29.08 8.04 -45.28
C ILE A 215 30.28 8.79 -45.91
N ILE A 216 30.50 8.53 -47.19
CA ILE A 216 31.49 9.30 -48.00
C ILE A 216 30.74 10.46 -48.62
N LEU A 217 31.10 11.69 -48.23
CA LEU A 217 30.60 12.91 -48.84
C LEU A 217 31.49 13.33 -49.97
N ASN A 218 30.89 13.70 -51.12
CA ASN A 218 31.61 14.24 -52.28
C ASN A 218 32.19 15.63 -51.98
N ASP A 219 33.19 16.05 -52.76
CA ASP A 219 33.81 17.39 -52.61
C ASP A 219 32.75 18.50 -52.73
N GLY A 220 32.76 19.40 -51.76
CA GLY A 220 31.78 20.49 -51.67
C GLY A 220 30.58 20.23 -50.75
N LEU A 221 30.47 19.01 -50.18
CA LEU A 221 29.49 18.69 -49.15
C LEU A 221 30.15 18.60 -47.76
N SER A 222 29.57 19.24 -46.76
CA SER A 222 30.03 19.12 -45.39
C SER A 222 28.85 18.82 -44.48
N PHE A 223 29.03 17.87 -43.55
CA PHE A 223 28.06 17.60 -42.51
C PHE A 223 28.36 18.45 -41.28
N GLN A 224 27.36 19.18 -40.83
CA GLN A 224 27.41 19.94 -39.58
C GLN A 224 26.43 19.32 -38.61
N GLU A 225 26.96 18.83 -37.53
CA GLU A 225 26.15 18.28 -36.42
C GLU A 225 25.30 19.38 -35.77
N ALA A 226 23.99 19.14 -35.59
CA ALA A 226 23.17 20.00 -34.75
C ALA A 226 23.57 19.70 -33.30
N SER A 227 24.10 20.71 -32.60
CA SER A 227 24.55 20.60 -31.21
C SER A 227 23.37 20.26 -30.29
N ASN A 228 23.26 19.02 -29.81
CA ASN A 228 22.20 18.56 -28.95
C ASN A 228 22.66 18.36 -27.50
N THR A 229 23.87 18.69 -27.11
CA THR A 229 24.42 18.44 -25.77
C THR A 229 23.57 19.05 -24.64
N SER A 230 23.00 20.21 -24.87
CA SER A 230 22.10 20.88 -23.91
C SER A 230 20.75 20.19 -23.76
N VAL A 231 20.21 19.66 -24.85
CA VAL A 231 18.91 18.96 -24.87
C VAL A 231 19.00 17.58 -24.18
N GLU A 232 20.15 16.88 -24.34
CA GLU A 232 20.37 15.59 -23.69
C GLU A 232 20.53 15.74 -22.17
N MET A 233 21.23 16.77 -21.71
CA MET A 233 21.31 17.08 -20.27
C MET A 233 19.93 17.42 -19.68
N GLN A 234 19.14 18.26 -20.35
CA GLN A 234 17.79 18.63 -19.92
C GLN A 234 16.84 17.43 -19.92
N LEU A 235 16.98 16.50 -20.86
CA LEU A 235 16.19 15.26 -20.87
C LEU A 235 16.48 14.38 -19.66
N ASN A 236 17.74 14.24 -19.24
CA ASN A 236 18.11 13.46 -18.07
C ASN A 236 17.59 14.07 -16.77
N GLU A 237 17.69 15.39 -16.62
CA GLU A 237 17.15 16.10 -15.45
C GLU A 237 15.60 16.00 -15.41
N SER A 238 14.94 16.20 -16.55
CA SER A 238 13.50 16.06 -16.68
C SER A 238 13.03 14.64 -16.34
N LYS A 239 13.77 13.64 -16.79
CA LYS A 239 13.48 12.23 -16.50
C LYS A 239 13.58 11.90 -15.01
N LYS A 240 14.63 12.41 -14.34
CA LYS A 240 14.79 12.26 -12.90
C LYS A 240 13.62 12.93 -12.16
N SER A 241 13.33 14.18 -12.47
CA SER A 241 12.22 14.94 -11.88
C SER A 241 10.87 14.23 -12.08
N MET A 242 10.64 13.67 -13.27
CA MET A 242 9.43 12.91 -13.59
C MET A 242 9.33 11.60 -12.80
N SER A 243 10.46 10.90 -12.65
CA SER A 243 10.54 9.70 -11.80
C SER A 243 10.25 10.03 -10.34
N ASP A 244 10.80 11.11 -9.82
CA ASP A 244 10.58 11.58 -8.45
C ASP A 244 9.10 11.95 -8.24
N SER A 245 8.49 12.66 -9.19
CA SER A 245 7.05 12.98 -9.15
C SER A 245 6.16 11.73 -9.17
N ILE A 246 6.55 10.68 -9.91
CA ILE A 246 5.82 9.41 -9.90
C ILE A 246 5.93 8.74 -8.52
N LEU A 247 7.11 8.74 -7.88
CA LEU A 247 7.26 8.21 -6.54
C LEU A 247 6.34 8.93 -5.54
N GLU A 248 6.27 10.26 -5.62
CA GLU A 248 5.43 11.10 -4.76
C GLU A 248 3.93 10.79 -4.90
N ILE A 249 3.44 10.60 -6.13
CA ILE A 249 2.03 10.27 -6.39
C ILE A 249 1.64 8.93 -5.73
N PHE A 250 2.56 7.97 -5.68
CA PHE A 250 2.35 6.70 -4.97
C PHE A 250 2.65 6.76 -3.47
N GLY A 251 3.05 7.92 -2.94
CA GLY A 251 3.42 8.10 -1.54
C GLY A 251 4.75 7.44 -1.17
N VAL A 252 5.57 7.10 -2.18
CA VAL A 252 6.91 6.52 -1.97
C VAL A 252 7.92 7.65 -1.81
N PRO A 253 8.69 7.71 -0.72
CA PRO A 253 9.66 8.77 -0.52
C PRO A 253 10.79 8.72 -1.55
N THR A 254 11.18 9.87 -2.09
CA THR A 254 12.31 10.02 -3.02
C THR A 254 13.65 9.71 -2.35
N ASN A 255 13.82 10.18 -1.11
CA ASN A 255 14.88 9.73 -0.23
C ASN A 255 14.36 8.55 0.58
N TRP A 256 14.94 7.36 0.32
CA TRP A 256 14.45 6.13 0.92
C TRP A 256 14.50 6.20 2.45
N ASP A 257 13.32 6.21 3.05
CA ASP A 257 13.11 6.05 4.48
C ASP A 257 11.93 5.09 4.71
N TRP A 258 12.20 3.99 5.41
CA TRP A 258 11.21 2.95 5.65
C TRP A 258 10.01 3.44 6.46
N GLU A 259 10.25 4.23 7.50
CA GLU A 259 9.19 4.73 8.38
C GLU A 259 8.25 5.67 7.62
N THR A 260 8.80 6.59 6.85
CA THR A 260 8.03 7.49 6.00
C THR A 260 7.26 6.69 4.94
N PHE A 261 7.90 5.71 4.27
CA PHE A 261 7.21 4.86 3.29
C PHE A 261 6.01 4.13 3.91
N VAL A 262 6.18 3.51 5.09
CA VAL A 262 5.08 2.84 5.77
C VAL A 262 3.95 3.80 6.11
N LYS A 263 4.27 4.98 6.64
CA LYS A 263 3.26 5.99 7.03
C LYS A 263 2.52 6.60 5.85
N THR A 264 3.22 6.88 4.75
CA THR A 264 2.63 7.61 3.61
C THR A 264 2.00 6.71 2.57
N ALA A 265 2.62 5.56 2.25
CA ALA A 265 2.15 4.66 1.20
C ALA A 265 1.34 3.47 1.75
N ILE A 266 1.79 2.83 2.84
CA ILE A 266 1.22 1.56 3.29
C ILE A 266 0.01 1.77 4.20
N MET A 267 0.14 2.53 5.29
CA MET A 267 -0.92 2.69 6.29
C MET A 267 -2.26 3.17 5.72
N PRO A 268 -2.33 4.14 4.79
CA PRO A 268 -3.60 4.55 4.19
C PRO A 268 -4.29 3.43 3.41
N ILE A 269 -3.51 2.59 2.73
CA ILE A 269 -4.02 1.44 1.98
C ILE A 269 -4.58 0.40 2.96
N LEU A 270 -3.82 0.05 4.02
CA LEU A 270 -4.28 -0.90 5.04
C LEU A 270 -5.59 -0.45 5.66
N ALA A 271 -5.71 0.82 6.06
CA ALA A 271 -6.94 1.37 6.62
C ALA A 271 -8.15 1.24 5.68
N THR A 272 -7.94 1.47 4.38
CA THR A 272 -8.99 1.30 3.37
C THR A 272 -9.41 -0.17 3.22
N PHE A 273 -8.43 -1.08 3.21
CA PHE A 273 -8.69 -2.52 3.15
C PHE A 273 -9.43 -3.01 4.40
N GLU A 274 -9.00 -2.60 5.60
CA GLU A 274 -9.68 -2.94 6.85
C GLU A 274 -11.14 -2.48 6.85
N CYS A 275 -11.42 -1.25 6.40
CA CYS A 275 -12.77 -0.76 6.26
C CYS A 275 -13.62 -1.62 5.30
N ALA A 276 -13.03 -2.04 4.17
CA ALA A 276 -13.71 -2.89 3.20
C ALA A 276 -13.97 -4.31 3.75
N LEU A 277 -12.97 -4.92 4.39
CA LEU A 277 -13.10 -6.24 5.03
C LEU A 277 -14.18 -6.22 6.12
N ASN A 278 -14.17 -5.21 6.97
CA ASN A 278 -15.15 -5.05 8.05
C ASN A 278 -16.57 -4.79 7.52
N ARG A 279 -16.70 -4.11 6.38
CA ARG A 279 -17.99 -3.88 5.74
C ARG A 279 -18.56 -5.14 5.09
N ASP A 280 -17.72 -5.88 4.33
CA ASP A 280 -18.20 -6.90 3.38
C ASP A 280 -18.03 -8.35 3.89
N LEU A 281 -17.04 -8.63 4.77
CA LEU A 281 -16.76 -9.98 5.29
C LEU A 281 -17.34 -10.26 6.68
N LEU A 282 -17.53 -9.23 7.52
CA LEU A 282 -18.19 -9.44 8.80
C LEU A 282 -19.67 -9.79 8.61
N LEU A 283 -20.14 -10.72 9.41
CA LEU A 283 -21.57 -11.08 9.49
C LEU A 283 -22.33 -9.99 10.24
N GLU A 284 -23.63 -9.86 9.97
CA GLU A 284 -24.46 -8.83 10.61
C GLU A 284 -24.55 -8.95 12.14
N ASN A 285 -24.39 -10.16 12.68
CA ASN A 285 -24.35 -10.40 14.11
C ASN A 285 -22.99 -10.07 14.76
N GLU A 286 -21.92 -9.95 13.97
CA GLU A 286 -20.58 -9.58 14.41
C GLU A 286 -20.37 -8.06 14.33
N LYS A 287 -21.09 -7.38 13.43
CA LYS A 287 -21.04 -5.94 13.31
C LYS A 287 -21.63 -5.29 14.56
N ARG A 288 -21.04 -4.15 14.94
CA ARG A 288 -21.49 -3.37 16.09
C ARG A 288 -22.99 -3.05 15.95
N ARG A 289 -23.86 -3.70 16.72
CA ARG A 289 -25.22 -3.23 16.89
C ARG A 289 -25.16 -1.94 17.72
N ARG A 290 -25.43 -0.79 17.12
CA ARG A 290 -25.85 0.40 17.88
C ARG A 290 -27.09 -0.04 18.67
N GLN A 291 -26.96 -0.16 20.00
CA GLN A 291 -28.13 -0.32 20.84
C GLN A 291 -29.04 0.88 20.60
N PRO A 292 -30.32 0.71 20.28
CA PRO A 292 -31.27 1.80 20.41
C PRO A 292 -31.19 2.24 21.87
N SER A 293 -31.12 3.56 22.08
CA SER A 293 -31.07 4.17 23.41
C SER A 293 -31.99 3.44 24.37
N ALA A 294 -31.43 2.81 25.40
CA ALA A 294 -32.17 2.16 26.45
C ALA A 294 -33.18 3.16 27.01
N ARG A 295 -34.48 2.89 26.92
CA ARG A 295 -35.45 3.57 27.70
C ARG A 295 -35.09 3.33 29.17
N MET A 296 -34.93 4.44 29.92
CA MET A 296 -34.64 4.45 31.34
C MET A 296 -35.52 3.38 32.05
N GLY A 297 -34.89 2.41 32.71
CA GLY A 297 -35.57 1.63 33.73
C GLY A 297 -35.33 0.12 33.80
N THR A 298 -34.61 -0.53 32.90
CA THR A 298 -34.21 -1.93 33.11
C THR A 298 -32.69 -2.06 33.02
N PRO A 299 -32.01 -2.72 34.02
CA PRO A 299 -30.66 -3.14 33.87
C PRO A 299 -30.62 -4.16 32.72
N CYS A 300 -30.29 -3.67 31.52
CA CYS A 300 -30.02 -4.57 30.43
C CYS A 300 -28.71 -5.30 30.81
N GLU A 301 -28.78 -6.61 31.02
CA GLU A 301 -27.60 -7.47 31.00
C GLU A 301 -26.77 -7.07 29.78
N GLN A 302 -25.64 -6.45 30.04
CA GLN A 302 -24.69 -6.04 29.01
C GLN A 302 -24.34 -7.32 28.29
N SER A 303 -24.84 -7.46 27.05
CA SER A 303 -24.51 -8.61 26.26
C SER A 303 -22.99 -8.64 26.09
N GLU A 304 -22.36 -9.64 26.66
CA GLU A 304 -20.93 -9.98 26.62
C GLU A 304 -20.41 -10.25 25.19
N ARG A 305 -21.17 -9.85 24.18
CA ARG A 305 -20.79 -10.03 22.78
C ARG A 305 -19.87 -8.90 22.36
N GLY A 306 -18.57 -9.18 22.41
CA GLY A 306 -17.51 -8.31 21.92
C GLY A 306 -17.73 -7.83 20.48
N VAL A 307 -17.11 -6.73 20.12
CA VAL A 307 -17.11 -6.17 18.75
C VAL A 307 -16.02 -6.86 17.95
N PHE A 308 -16.37 -7.47 16.82
CA PHE A 308 -15.41 -8.09 15.92
C PHE A 308 -14.90 -7.08 14.88
N TYR A 309 -13.64 -7.19 14.53
CA TYR A 309 -13.05 -6.43 13.43
C TYR A 309 -11.83 -7.14 12.85
N PHE A 310 -11.69 -7.02 11.52
CA PHE A 310 -10.47 -7.41 10.82
C PHE A 310 -9.46 -6.27 10.91
N ALA A 311 -8.22 -6.60 11.17
CA ALA A 311 -7.11 -5.66 11.10
C ALA A 311 -5.84 -6.36 10.59
N PHE A 312 -4.96 -5.59 9.97
CA PHE A 312 -3.62 -6.05 9.62
C PHE A 312 -2.72 -6.08 10.86
N ASP A 313 -1.97 -7.16 11.02
CA ASP A 313 -0.95 -7.23 12.07
C ASP A 313 0.33 -6.51 11.61
N THR A 314 0.36 -5.23 11.86
CA THR A 314 1.46 -4.36 11.44
C THR A 314 2.68 -4.40 12.37
N LYS A 315 2.66 -5.23 13.43
CA LYS A 315 3.73 -5.27 14.44
C LYS A 315 5.11 -5.52 13.83
N GLU A 316 5.21 -6.43 12.85
CA GLU A 316 6.47 -6.75 12.19
C GLU A 316 6.99 -5.62 11.28
N ILE A 317 6.08 -4.86 10.64
CA ILE A 317 6.42 -3.80 9.68
C ILE A 317 6.75 -2.49 10.38
N ILE A 318 6.04 -2.18 11.47
CA ILE A 318 6.28 -0.98 12.27
C ILE A 318 7.52 -1.16 13.16
N LYS A 319 7.94 -2.40 13.41
CA LYS A 319 9.21 -2.67 14.09
C LYS A 319 10.35 -2.08 13.26
N GLY A 320 10.66 -0.81 13.50
CA GLY A 320 11.80 -0.11 12.91
C GLY A 320 13.13 -0.86 13.13
N ASP A 321 14.24 -0.23 12.73
CA ASP A 321 15.58 -0.76 13.00
C ASP A 321 15.67 -1.24 14.46
N ILE A 322 16.21 -2.42 14.65
CA ILE A 322 16.38 -3.08 15.96
C ILE A 322 16.95 -2.09 16.98
N LYS A 323 17.91 -1.29 16.57
CA LYS A 323 18.55 -0.27 17.41
C LYS A 323 17.55 0.78 17.92
N THR A 324 16.80 1.38 17.04
CA THR A 324 15.79 2.39 17.38
C THR A 324 14.71 1.83 18.29
N ARG A 325 14.29 0.58 18.06
CA ARG A 325 13.31 -0.11 18.88
C ARG A 325 13.83 -0.38 20.30
N PHE A 326 15.07 -0.89 20.43
CA PHE A 326 15.67 -1.13 21.73
C PHE A 326 15.96 0.18 22.49
N GLU A 327 16.29 1.28 21.80
CA GLU A 327 16.41 2.60 22.41
C GLU A 327 15.04 3.10 22.94
N ALA A 328 13.95 2.87 22.18
CA ALA A 328 12.59 3.16 22.63
C ALA A 328 12.19 2.31 23.83
N TYR A 329 12.48 1.02 23.86
CA TYR A 329 12.25 0.14 25.02
C TYR A 329 13.06 0.58 26.24
N LYS A 330 14.32 0.92 26.06
CA LYS A 330 15.16 1.47 27.13
C LYS A 330 14.51 2.72 27.74
N THR A 331 14.07 3.66 26.91
CA THR A 331 13.38 4.87 27.35
C THR A 331 12.06 4.54 28.07
N ALA A 332 11.28 3.59 27.57
CA ALA A 332 10.01 3.17 28.17
C ALA A 332 10.22 2.51 29.56
N LEU A 333 11.26 1.67 29.69
CA LEU A 333 11.63 1.06 30.96
C LEU A 333 12.16 2.09 31.96
N GLU A 334 13.02 3.01 31.52
CA GLU A 334 13.57 4.08 32.37
C GLU A 334 12.48 5.08 32.81
N SER A 335 11.46 5.31 31.97
CA SER A 335 10.32 6.17 32.26
C SER A 335 9.19 5.46 33.03
N ASN A 336 9.35 4.19 33.38
CA ASN A 336 8.35 3.37 34.08
C ASN A 336 7.01 3.20 33.31
N LEU A 337 7.06 3.32 31.99
CA LEU A 337 5.89 3.13 31.12
C LEU A 337 5.64 1.65 30.80
N MET A 338 6.70 0.81 30.86
CA MET A 338 6.64 -0.61 30.55
C MET A 338 7.44 -1.42 31.57
N GLN A 339 7.02 -2.68 31.76
CA GLN A 339 7.76 -3.67 32.56
C GLN A 339 8.68 -4.50 31.65
N ILE A 340 9.70 -5.13 32.26
CA ILE A 340 10.67 -5.95 31.51
C ILE A 340 9.95 -7.11 30.79
N ASP A 341 9.01 -7.76 31.46
CA ASP A 341 8.28 -8.90 30.86
C ASP A 341 7.32 -8.47 29.76
N GLU A 342 6.80 -7.25 29.76
CA GLU A 342 6.03 -6.68 28.65
C GLU A 342 6.91 -6.48 27.41
N VAL A 343 8.13 -5.98 27.59
CA VAL A 343 9.11 -5.84 26.48
C VAL A 343 9.53 -7.23 25.96
N ARG A 344 9.77 -8.18 26.86
CA ARG A 344 10.07 -9.56 26.45
C ARG A 344 8.94 -10.20 25.65
N TYR A 345 7.69 -9.98 26.07
CA TYR A 345 6.52 -10.45 25.34
C TYR A 345 6.41 -9.84 23.94
N LEU A 346 6.72 -8.53 23.80
CA LEU A 346 6.73 -7.87 22.49
C LEU A 346 7.82 -8.43 21.54
N GLU A 347 8.90 -8.95 22.10
CA GLU A 347 9.99 -9.58 21.33
C GLU A 347 9.85 -11.11 21.23
N ASN A 348 8.69 -11.68 21.60
CA ASN A 348 8.44 -13.14 21.64
C ASN A 348 9.44 -13.93 22.50
N LEU A 349 9.94 -13.29 23.57
CA LEU A 349 10.82 -13.94 24.56
C LEU A 349 9.99 -14.44 25.75
N GLU A 350 10.40 -15.55 26.34
CA GLU A 350 9.73 -16.08 27.53
C GLU A 350 9.79 -15.09 28.69
N PRO A 351 8.67 -14.88 29.43
CA PRO A 351 8.65 -14.01 30.61
C PRO A 351 9.58 -14.57 31.70
N LEU A 352 10.24 -13.67 32.39
CA LEU A 352 11.13 -14.02 33.51
C LEU A 352 10.43 -13.90 34.88
N GLY A 353 9.18 -13.48 34.94
CA GLY A 353 8.44 -13.17 36.17
C GLY A 353 8.85 -11.82 36.78
N LEU A 354 9.52 -10.96 36.01
CA LEU A 354 10.01 -9.65 36.45
C LEU A 354 8.94 -8.58 36.28
N ASN A 355 7.90 -8.64 37.10
CA ASN A 355 6.78 -7.69 37.10
C ASN A 355 7.10 -6.46 37.96
N PHE A 356 8.25 -5.81 37.73
CA PHE A 356 8.71 -4.68 38.51
C PHE A 356 8.78 -3.41 37.66
N ILE A 357 8.50 -2.28 38.33
CA ILE A 357 8.73 -0.92 37.82
C ILE A 357 9.84 -0.31 38.69
N LYS A 358 10.79 0.39 38.07
CA LYS A 358 11.85 1.11 38.79
C LYS A 358 11.28 2.40 39.36
N LEU A 359 11.38 2.60 40.68
CA LEU A 359 10.98 3.85 41.35
C LEU A 359 12.21 4.60 41.86
N GLY A 360 12.58 5.68 41.20
CA GLY A 360 13.49 6.70 41.69
C GLY A 360 14.98 6.44 41.57
N LEU A 361 15.77 7.32 42.20
CA LEU A 361 17.22 7.48 42.07
C LEU A 361 18.06 6.29 42.58
N GLN A 362 17.47 5.34 43.30
CA GLN A 362 18.19 4.20 43.92
C GLN A 362 17.73 2.83 43.38
N ASP A 363 17.18 2.78 42.20
CA ASP A 363 16.68 1.54 41.57
C ASP A 363 15.73 0.72 42.45
N VAL A 364 14.86 1.42 43.20
CA VAL A 364 13.81 0.77 43.98
C VAL A 364 12.83 0.08 43.06
N LEU A 365 12.60 -1.20 43.28
CA LEU A 365 11.73 -2.03 42.45
C LEU A 365 10.34 -2.12 43.11
N PHE A 366 9.29 -1.77 42.36
CA PHE A 366 7.91 -1.87 42.80
C PHE A 366 7.16 -2.94 41.99
N ASN A 367 6.52 -3.86 42.69
CA ASN A 367 5.62 -4.82 42.09
C ASN A 367 4.17 -4.27 42.15
N PRO A 368 3.56 -3.91 41.01
CA PRO A 368 2.20 -3.32 40.99
C PRO A 368 1.10 -4.32 41.36
N VAL A 369 1.36 -5.63 41.30
CA VAL A 369 0.40 -6.69 41.63
C VAL A 369 0.39 -6.97 43.12
N THR A 370 1.59 -7.21 43.72
CA THR A 370 1.71 -7.54 45.15
C THR A 370 1.82 -6.29 46.05
N LYS A 371 1.96 -5.08 45.46
CA LYS A 371 2.18 -3.81 46.15
C LYS A 371 3.45 -3.79 47.02
N GLU A 372 4.38 -4.67 46.71
CA GLU A 372 5.66 -4.78 47.41
C GLU A 372 6.70 -3.86 46.78
N VAL A 373 7.49 -3.23 47.62
CA VAL A 373 8.66 -2.42 47.26
C VAL A 373 9.90 -3.12 47.72
N TYR A 374 10.78 -3.47 46.77
CA TYR A 374 12.10 -4.02 47.06
C TYR A 374 13.16 -2.95 46.88
N THR A 375 13.95 -2.72 47.92
CA THR A 375 15.08 -1.80 47.90
C THR A 375 16.38 -2.55 47.84
N PRO A 376 17.06 -2.62 46.68
CA PRO A 376 18.27 -3.44 46.50
C PRO A 376 19.42 -3.09 47.43
N ASN A 377 19.57 -1.79 47.76
CA ASN A 377 20.67 -1.31 48.62
C ASN A 377 20.55 -1.75 50.10
N THR A 378 19.34 -1.99 50.55
CA THR A 378 19.09 -2.43 51.94
C THR A 378 18.62 -3.88 52.03
N ASN A 379 18.38 -4.51 50.89
CA ASN A 379 17.79 -5.85 50.76
C ASN A 379 16.48 -6.03 51.54
N GLN A 380 15.68 -4.93 51.63
CA GLN A 380 14.40 -4.89 52.35
C GLN A 380 13.23 -4.96 51.36
N ILE A 381 12.22 -5.75 51.75
CA ILE A 381 10.92 -5.80 51.08
C ILE A 381 9.92 -5.15 52.05
N THR A 382 9.22 -4.11 51.58
CA THR A 382 8.14 -3.42 52.32
C THR A 382 6.86 -3.41 51.50
N ASN A 383 5.73 -3.71 52.16
CA ASN A 383 4.44 -3.61 51.50
C ASN A 383 3.84 -2.21 51.74
N ILE A 384 3.36 -1.54 50.67
CA ILE A 384 2.82 -0.18 50.80
C ILE A 384 1.49 -0.16 51.57
N GLU A 385 0.72 -1.28 51.52
CA GLU A 385 -0.59 -1.37 52.18
C GLU A 385 -0.48 -1.59 53.70
N ASP A 386 0.66 -2.03 54.25
CA ASP A 386 0.83 -2.28 55.68
C ASP A 386 1.08 -1.02 56.55
N LYS A 387 1.16 0.17 55.95
CA LYS A 387 1.44 1.43 56.71
C LYS A 387 0.23 2.11 57.32
N ASN A 388 -0.96 1.50 57.35
CA ASN A 388 -2.13 2.05 58.03
C ASN A 388 -2.39 1.49 59.43
N GLY A 389 -1.39 0.88 60.07
CA GLY A 389 -1.53 0.24 61.38
C GLY A 389 -0.35 0.48 62.33
N GLY A 390 0.27 1.66 62.36
CA GLY A 390 1.36 1.99 63.27
C GLY A 390 1.01 3.11 64.19
N ASN A 391 0.51 2.80 65.39
CA ASN A 391 0.34 3.70 66.51
C ASN A 391 1.60 4.51 66.81
N ILE A 392 1.44 5.81 66.88
CA ILE A 392 2.34 6.71 67.58
C ILE A 392 2.16 6.40 69.07
N HIS A 393 3.15 5.79 69.68
CA HIS A 393 3.34 5.86 71.13
C HIS A 393 4.80 6.21 71.41
N GLU A 394 4.92 7.42 71.95
CA GLU A 394 5.99 8.04 72.79
C GLU A 394 7.44 7.89 72.34
#